data_26ae7a8f0e87adbf3e63f7286cab0dea
#
_entry.id   26ae7a8f0e87adbf3e63f7286cab0dea
#
_cell.length_a   1.000
_cell.length_b   1.000
_cell.length_c   1.000
_cell.angle_alpha   90.00
_cell.angle_beta   90.00
_cell.angle_gamma   90.00
#
_symmetry.space_group_name_H-M   'P 1'
#
loop_
_entity.id
_entity.type
_entity.pdbx_description
1 polymer ?
#
loop_
_entity_poly.entity_id
_entity_poly.type
_entity_poly.pdbx_seq_one_letter_code
_entity_poly.pdbx_strand_id
1 'polypeptide(L)'
;MNLFKLSYRNIIGRPLSTILSVILLATGLSTAIILELTDYQLTKNIENTGKDIKLVIGSKGSRVDLILSSVFQIGNPTGNINYGFYQLLKKNRIIKEMIPISMGDSYKRVRIVGTNQDYIQLYNGKIESGQFFSKPLEANIGSNVAKKLNLQVGSEFIGGHGMEDEVLHHHDDFKYKVVGVLQKNGSVLDNIILTPIETVWIMHAGHNEDSEYTIGHSKKTKAKEEGHLHNDHEDSHNHHDHKVHNHK
;
A
#
# COMPACT_ATOMS: atom_id res chain seq x y z
N MET A 1 52.10 18.66 43.43
CA MET A 1 50.84 17.97 43.84
C MET A 1 50.25 17.37 42.57
N ASN A 2 50.20 16.03 42.43
CA ASN A 2 49.75 15.39 41.20
C ASN A 2 48.20 15.45 41.09
N LEU A 3 47.68 16.24 40.13
CA LEU A 3 46.25 16.40 39.87
C LEU A 3 45.54 15.05 39.70
N PHE A 4 46.16 14.07 39.09
CA PHE A 4 45.63 12.71 38.94
C PHE A 4 45.38 12.01 40.28
N LYS A 5 46.32 12.15 41.24
CA LYS A 5 46.18 11.54 42.59
C LYS A 5 45.07 12.21 43.39
N LEU A 6 44.86 13.52 43.20
CA LEU A 6 43.80 14.28 43.84
C LEU A 6 42.41 13.87 43.27
N SER A 7 42.30 13.79 41.94
CA SER A 7 41.09 13.33 41.26
C SER A 7 40.67 11.91 41.68
N TYR A 8 41.63 10.98 41.68
CA TYR A 8 41.38 9.59 42.05
C TYR A 8 40.90 9.48 43.50
N ARG A 9 41.48 10.24 44.43
CA ARG A 9 41.06 10.26 45.85
C ARG A 9 39.68 10.88 46.02
N ASN A 10 39.30 11.86 45.21
CA ASN A 10 37.98 12.48 45.24
C ASN A 10 36.89 11.53 44.70
N ILE A 11 37.20 10.76 43.63
CA ILE A 11 36.30 9.75 43.06
C ILE A 11 35.96 8.65 44.11
N ILE A 12 36.99 8.16 44.80
CA ILE A 12 36.78 7.11 45.82
C ILE A 12 36.14 7.66 47.11
N GLY A 13 36.40 8.93 47.43
CA GLY A 13 35.90 9.57 48.64
C GLY A 13 34.38 9.87 48.60
N ARG A 14 33.74 9.91 47.40
CA ARG A 14 32.32 10.20 47.21
C ARG A 14 31.71 9.26 46.18
N PRO A 15 31.58 7.95 46.48
CA PRO A 15 31.20 6.95 45.52
C PRO A 15 29.79 7.17 44.93
N LEU A 16 28.81 7.57 45.75
CA LEU A 16 27.43 7.79 45.29
C LEU A 16 27.33 8.92 44.27
N SER A 17 27.99 10.06 44.54
CA SER A 17 28.01 11.20 43.60
C SER A 17 28.75 10.86 42.31
N THR A 18 29.82 10.09 42.37
CA THR A 18 30.60 9.65 41.19
C THR A 18 29.75 8.70 40.34
N ILE A 19 29.08 7.71 40.94
CA ILE A 19 28.19 6.78 40.21
C ILE A 19 27.06 7.54 39.53
N LEU A 20 26.43 8.48 40.22
CA LEU A 20 25.35 9.29 39.64
C LEU A 20 25.83 10.13 38.45
N SER A 21 27.02 10.77 38.58
CA SER A 21 27.59 11.54 37.48
C SER A 21 27.95 10.69 36.28
N VAL A 22 28.49 9.48 36.49
CA VAL A 22 28.78 8.53 35.40
C VAL A 22 27.50 8.08 34.70
N ILE A 23 26.42 7.77 35.45
CA ILE A 23 25.14 7.39 34.87
C ILE A 23 24.56 8.53 34.05
N LEU A 24 24.57 9.76 34.55
CA LEU A 24 24.10 10.94 33.81
C LEU A 24 24.89 11.18 32.52
N LEU A 25 26.23 11.07 32.60
CA LEU A 25 27.08 11.20 31.42
C LEU A 25 26.81 10.08 30.40
N ALA A 26 26.70 8.83 30.88
CA ALA A 26 26.43 7.68 30.01
C ALA A 26 25.07 7.78 29.33
N THR A 27 24.01 8.20 30.02
CA THR A 27 22.69 8.40 29.43
C THR A 27 22.68 9.54 28.44
N GLY A 28 23.33 10.67 28.72
CA GLY A 28 23.45 11.78 27.78
C GLY A 28 24.18 11.38 26.48
N LEU A 29 25.32 10.69 26.62
CA LEU A 29 26.09 10.21 25.46
C LEU A 29 25.31 9.16 24.65
N SER A 30 24.66 8.23 25.36
CA SER A 30 23.82 7.20 24.71
C SER A 30 22.68 7.82 23.89
N THR A 31 22.00 8.82 24.46
CA THR A 31 20.92 9.52 23.74
C THR A 31 21.45 10.23 22.48
N ALA A 32 22.59 10.89 22.58
CA ALA A 32 23.22 11.55 21.42
C ALA A 32 23.55 10.54 20.30
N ILE A 33 24.13 9.41 20.65
CA ILE A 33 24.48 8.35 19.68
C ILE A 33 23.22 7.75 19.04
N ILE A 34 22.16 7.53 19.82
CA ILE A 34 20.89 7.00 19.29
C ILE A 34 20.27 7.97 18.29
N LEU A 35 20.26 9.26 18.58
CA LEU A 35 19.75 10.29 17.67
C LEU A 35 20.53 10.33 16.36
N GLU A 36 21.86 10.34 16.42
CA GLU A 36 22.73 10.33 15.24
C GLU A 36 22.52 9.10 14.37
N LEU A 37 22.46 7.91 14.98
CA LEU A 37 22.19 6.65 14.28
C LEU A 37 20.81 6.65 13.63
N THR A 38 19.79 7.17 14.31
CA THR A 38 18.42 7.24 13.79
C THR A 38 18.36 8.19 12.60
N ASP A 39 18.96 9.37 12.70
CA ASP A 39 19.01 10.34 11.59
C ASP A 39 19.72 9.76 10.37
N TYR A 40 20.87 9.14 10.56
CA TYR A 40 21.63 8.47 9.49
C TYR A 40 20.81 7.37 8.80
N GLN A 41 20.15 6.49 9.58
CA GLN A 41 19.35 5.40 9.04
C GLN A 41 18.10 5.91 8.31
N LEU A 42 17.44 6.93 8.86
CA LEU A 42 16.25 7.52 8.25
C LEU A 42 16.60 8.19 6.92
N THR A 43 17.63 9.02 6.89
CA THR A 43 18.11 9.70 5.67
C THR A 43 18.47 8.68 4.58
N LYS A 44 19.23 7.65 4.93
CA LYS A 44 19.62 6.60 3.99
C LYS A 44 18.41 5.83 3.43
N ASN A 45 17.42 5.53 4.26
CA ASN A 45 16.20 4.84 3.81
C ASN A 45 15.36 5.73 2.89
N ILE A 46 15.24 7.02 3.20
CA ILE A 46 14.53 8.00 2.36
C ILE A 46 15.22 8.14 1.01
N GLU A 47 16.54 8.31 0.99
CA GLU A 47 17.31 8.42 -0.24
C GLU A 47 17.17 7.16 -1.11
N ASN A 48 17.28 5.97 -0.53
CA ASN A 48 17.17 4.72 -1.26
C ASN A 48 15.75 4.48 -1.82
N THR A 49 14.72 4.99 -1.14
CA THR A 49 13.33 4.75 -1.52
C THR A 49 12.81 5.75 -2.56
N GLY A 50 13.23 7.03 -2.48
CA GLY A 50 12.66 8.10 -3.32
C GLY A 50 13.52 8.57 -4.48
N LYS A 51 14.76 8.13 -4.60
CA LYS A 51 15.79 8.71 -5.46
C LYS A 51 15.42 8.80 -6.94
N ASP A 52 14.78 7.77 -7.48
CA ASP A 52 14.50 7.66 -8.91
C ASP A 52 13.07 8.06 -9.29
N ILE A 53 12.24 8.40 -8.30
CA ILE A 53 10.85 8.84 -8.51
C ILE A 53 10.83 10.34 -8.78
N LYS A 54 10.44 10.75 -10.00
CA LYS A 54 10.40 12.16 -10.40
C LYS A 54 9.02 12.78 -10.23
N LEU A 55 7.96 11.99 -10.35
CA LEU A 55 6.59 12.45 -10.29
C LEU A 55 5.68 11.36 -9.73
N VAL A 56 4.77 11.75 -8.86
CA VAL A 56 3.68 10.89 -8.37
C VAL A 56 2.36 11.51 -8.81
N ILE A 57 1.49 10.70 -9.41
CA ILE A 57 0.16 11.08 -9.86
C ILE A 57 -0.86 10.24 -9.10
N GLY A 58 -1.84 10.89 -8.49
CA GLY A 58 -2.90 10.24 -7.72
C GLY A 58 -4.18 11.05 -7.72
N SER A 59 -5.21 10.61 -7.00
CA SER A 59 -6.45 11.34 -6.83
C SER A 59 -6.22 12.64 -6.05
N LYS A 60 -7.14 13.59 -6.22
CA LYS A 60 -7.09 14.88 -5.52
C LYS A 60 -7.23 14.67 -4.01
N GLY A 61 -6.27 15.20 -3.25
CA GLY A 61 -6.24 15.08 -1.79
C GLY A 61 -4.96 15.67 -1.20
N SER A 62 -4.54 15.15 -0.05
CA SER A 62 -3.30 15.54 0.61
C SER A 62 -2.08 15.10 -0.21
N ARG A 63 -1.21 16.05 -0.54
CA ARG A 63 0.04 15.76 -1.28
C ARG A 63 1.00 14.91 -0.45
N VAL A 64 1.00 15.13 0.86
CA VAL A 64 1.86 14.38 1.78
C VAL A 64 1.40 12.93 1.85
N ASP A 65 0.10 12.69 2.03
CA ASP A 65 -0.45 11.33 2.08
C ASP A 65 -0.26 10.59 0.76
N LEU A 66 -0.36 11.29 -0.37
CA LEU A 66 -0.09 10.72 -1.68
C LEU A 66 1.37 10.22 -1.79
N ILE A 67 2.34 11.01 -1.35
CA ILE A 67 3.75 10.61 -1.37
C ILE A 67 4.01 9.50 -0.35
N LEU A 68 3.52 9.64 0.88
CA LEU A 68 3.73 8.65 1.92
C LEU A 68 3.15 7.28 1.53
N SER A 69 1.94 7.26 0.97
CA SER A 69 1.30 6.01 0.57
C SER A 69 1.94 5.38 -0.66
N SER A 70 2.24 6.15 -1.71
CA SER A 70 2.72 5.61 -2.99
C SER A 70 4.22 5.30 -3.01
N VAL A 71 5.04 6.13 -2.37
CA VAL A 71 6.51 5.99 -2.39
C VAL A 71 7.00 5.20 -1.19
N PHE A 72 6.52 5.56 0.01
CA PHE A 72 7.00 4.96 1.26
C PHE A 72 6.11 3.83 1.77
N GLN A 73 4.97 3.59 1.13
CA GLN A 73 4.00 2.57 1.51
C GLN A 73 3.46 2.75 2.96
N ILE A 74 3.36 4.02 3.41
CA ILE A 74 2.88 4.41 4.73
C ILE A 74 1.51 5.09 4.60
N GLY A 75 0.57 4.77 5.49
CA GLY A 75 -0.78 5.34 5.48
C GLY A 75 -1.65 4.79 4.35
N ASN A 76 -2.77 5.43 4.08
CA ASN A 76 -3.73 5.02 3.06
C ASN A 76 -3.64 5.90 1.81
N PRO A 77 -3.92 5.36 0.60
CA PRO A 77 -3.96 6.17 -0.61
C PRO A 77 -5.09 7.20 -0.53
N THR A 78 -4.90 8.35 -1.18
CA THR A 78 -5.88 9.45 -1.21
C THR A 78 -7.12 9.14 -2.04
N GLY A 79 -7.14 8.03 -2.75
CA GLY A 79 -8.22 7.54 -3.61
C GLY A 79 -7.68 6.98 -4.93
N ASN A 80 -8.60 6.59 -5.81
CA ASN A 80 -8.28 5.95 -7.08
C ASN A 80 -8.27 6.97 -8.24
N ILE A 81 -7.48 6.68 -9.26
CA ILE A 81 -7.51 7.34 -10.57
C ILE A 81 -8.00 6.36 -11.63
N ASN A 82 -8.66 6.89 -12.66
CA ASN A 82 -9.15 6.07 -13.76
C ASN A 82 -7.98 5.46 -14.54
N TYR A 83 -8.04 4.14 -14.77
CA TYR A 83 -7.01 3.41 -15.50
C TYR A 83 -6.86 3.88 -16.96
N GLY A 84 -7.95 4.33 -17.58
CA GLY A 84 -7.90 4.93 -18.92
C GLY A 84 -7.01 6.20 -18.95
N PHE A 85 -7.02 6.97 -17.86
CA PHE A 85 -6.12 8.12 -17.73
C PHE A 85 -4.64 7.69 -17.67
N TYR A 86 -4.33 6.61 -16.92
CA TYR A 86 -3.00 6.02 -16.95
C TYR A 86 -2.57 5.60 -18.36
N GLN A 87 -3.45 4.90 -19.09
CA GLN A 87 -3.15 4.49 -20.46
C GLN A 87 -2.93 5.67 -21.42
N LEU A 88 -3.69 6.76 -21.26
CA LEU A 88 -3.52 7.98 -22.02
C LEU A 88 -2.15 8.63 -21.75
N LEU A 89 -1.78 8.76 -20.49
CA LEU A 89 -0.50 9.33 -20.09
C LEU A 89 0.69 8.48 -20.57
N LYS A 90 0.59 7.16 -20.48
CA LYS A 90 1.64 6.23 -20.94
C LYS A 90 1.98 6.38 -22.41
N LYS A 91 1.04 6.86 -23.26
CA LYS A 91 1.28 7.13 -24.67
C LYS A 91 2.10 8.41 -24.91
N ASN A 92 2.28 9.25 -23.90
CA ASN A 92 2.99 10.51 -24.05
C ASN A 92 4.50 10.26 -24.11
N ARG A 93 5.15 10.71 -25.19
CA ARG A 93 6.59 10.52 -25.42
C ARG A 93 7.51 11.20 -24.40
N ILE A 94 6.99 12.17 -23.63
CA ILE A 94 7.75 12.87 -22.58
C ILE A 94 7.91 11.97 -21.35
N ILE A 95 6.99 11.02 -21.14
CA ILE A 95 7.03 10.09 -20.01
C ILE A 95 7.84 8.87 -20.42
N LYS A 96 9.02 8.74 -19.82
CA LYS A 96 9.93 7.63 -20.11
C LYS A 96 9.39 6.31 -19.53
N GLU A 97 8.91 6.35 -18.31
CA GLU A 97 8.43 5.19 -17.57
C GLU A 97 7.30 5.60 -16.65
N MET A 98 6.28 4.77 -16.55
CA MET A 98 5.12 4.99 -15.73
C MET A 98 4.66 3.68 -15.09
N ILE A 99 4.72 3.62 -13.78
CA ILE A 99 4.44 2.43 -12.99
C ILE A 99 3.09 2.60 -12.29
N PRO A 100 2.10 1.75 -12.58
CA PRO A 100 0.82 1.78 -11.89
C PRO A 100 0.95 1.14 -10.52
N ILE A 101 0.24 1.70 -9.53
CA ILE A 101 0.18 1.17 -8.17
C ILE A 101 -1.28 1.11 -7.75
N SER A 102 -1.72 -0.03 -7.27
CA SER A 102 -3.02 -0.24 -6.63
C SER A 102 -2.81 -0.80 -5.23
N MET A 103 -3.54 -0.24 -4.28
CA MET A 103 -3.42 -0.57 -2.86
C MET A 103 -4.82 -0.66 -2.25
N GLY A 104 -5.00 -1.49 -1.25
CA GLY A 104 -6.28 -1.65 -0.54
C GLY A 104 -6.29 -2.94 0.27
N ASP A 105 -5.56 -3.93 -0.17
CA ASP A 105 -5.51 -5.24 0.46
C ASP A 105 -4.27 -5.42 1.33
N SER A 106 -4.40 -6.33 2.29
CA SER A 106 -3.31 -6.72 3.15
C SER A 106 -3.41 -8.20 3.53
N TYR A 107 -2.30 -8.74 4.03
CA TYR A 107 -2.24 -10.04 4.66
C TYR A 107 -1.47 -9.92 5.98
N LYS A 108 -2.11 -10.21 7.11
CA LYS A 108 -1.51 -10.10 8.45
C LYS A 108 -0.76 -8.78 8.65
N ARG A 109 -1.43 -7.66 8.36
CA ARG A 109 -0.87 -6.29 8.44
C ARG A 109 0.30 -6.00 7.50
N VAL A 110 0.53 -6.85 6.52
CA VAL A 110 1.49 -6.59 5.43
C VAL A 110 0.71 -6.16 4.20
N ARG A 111 1.06 -5.03 3.64
CA ARG A 111 0.39 -4.46 2.47
C ARG A 111 0.60 -5.32 1.24
N ILE A 112 -0.47 -5.53 0.48
CA ILE A 112 -0.45 -6.11 -0.87
C ILE A 112 -0.53 -4.95 -1.85
N VAL A 113 0.43 -4.89 -2.77
CA VAL A 113 0.55 -3.83 -3.78
C VAL A 113 0.40 -4.45 -5.16
N GLY A 114 -0.67 -4.09 -5.86
CA GLY A 114 -0.87 -4.43 -7.26
C GLY A 114 -0.07 -3.49 -8.16
N THR A 115 0.83 -4.03 -8.98
CA THR A 115 1.73 -3.24 -9.82
C THR A 115 2.26 -4.07 -11.00
N ASN A 116 3.28 -3.59 -11.69
CA ASN A 116 4.03 -4.33 -12.70
C ASN A 116 5.47 -4.62 -12.24
N GLN A 117 6.21 -5.39 -13.04
CA GLN A 117 7.60 -5.75 -12.70
C GLN A 117 8.56 -4.55 -12.68
N ASP A 118 8.23 -3.46 -13.38
CA ASP A 118 9.04 -2.24 -13.41
C ASP A 118 9.14 -1.61 -12.01
N TYR A 119 8.11 -1.83 -11.15
CA TYR A 119 8.16 -1.41 -9.74
C TYR A 119 9.30 -2.08 -8.97
N ILE A 120 9.55 -3.36 -9.23
CA ILE A 120 10.66 -4.09 -8.59
C ILE A 120 12.00 -3.56 -9.10
N GLN A 121 12.08 -3.27 -10.40
CA GLN A 121 13.29 -2.73 -11.04
C GLN A 121 13.60 -1.31 -10.55
N LEU A 122 12.58 -0.46 -10.32
CA LEU A 122 12.72 0.89 -9.77
C LEU A 122 13.54 0.91 -8.47
N TYR A 123 13.36 -0.08 -7.63
CA TYR A 123 14.10 -0.24 -6.36
C TYR A 123 15.29 -1.20 -6.46
N ASN A 124 15.74 -1.54 -7.66
CA ASN A 124 16.82 -2.51 -7.91
C ASN A 124 16.57 -3.87 -7.23
N GLY A 125 15.30 -4.28 -7.13
CA GLY A 125 14.89 -5.55 -6.53
C GLY A 125 15.37 -6.74 -7.35
N LYS A 126 15.86 -7.77 -6.68
CA LYS A 126 16.31 -9.03 -7.26
C LYS A 126 15.60 -10.19 -6.61
N ILE A 127 15.41 -11.27 -7.35
CA ILE A 127 14.90 -12.53 -6.80
C ILE A 127 15.99 -13.24 -6.01
N GLU A 128 15.68 -13.65 -4.79
CA GLU A 128 16.50 -14.55 -3.97
C GLU A 128 16.15 -16.00 -4.26
N SER A 129 14.84 -16.30 -4.37
CA SER A 129 14.34 -17.63 -4.72
C SER A 129 13.04 -17.54 -5.52
N GLY A 130 12.82 -18.50 -6.42
CA GLY A 130 11.65 -18.54 -7.31
C GLY A 130 11.80 -17.66 -8.55
N GLN A 131 10.72 -16.99 -8.94
CA GLN A 131 10.64 -16.17 -10.15
C GLN A 131 9.80 -14.92 -9.93
N PHE A 132 9.84 -13.96 -10.86
CA PHE A 132 8.93 -12.83 -10.86
C PHE A 132 7.51 -13.28 -11.19
N PHE A 133 6.53 -12.61 -10.60
CA PHE A 133 5.12 -12.84 -10.92
C PHE A 133 4.85 -12.52 -12.40
N SER A 134 3.95 -13.28 -13.01
CA SER A 134 3.55 -13.09 -14.42
C SER A 134 2.05 -13.23 -14.64
N LYS A 135 1.33 -13.87 -13.73
CA LYS A 135 -0.10 -14.14 -13.82
C LYS A 135 -0.83 -13.54 -12.63
N PRO A 136 -2.12 -13.19 -12.77
CA PRO A 136 -2.95 -12.81 -11.63
C PRO A 136 -2.87 -13.84 -10.50
N LEU A 137 -2.98 -13.36 -9.25
CA LEU A 137 -2.86 -14.13 -8.01
C LEU A 137 -1.46 -14.70 -7.72
N GLU A 138 -0.49 -14.51 -8.59
CA GLU A 138 0.91 -14.74 -8.24
C GLU A 138 1.44 -13.59 -7.38
N ALA A 139 2.29 -13.90 -6.41
CA ALA A 139 2.86 -12.91 -5.52
C ALA A 139 4.38 -13.04 -5.40
N ASN A 140 5.07 -11.90 -5.43
CA ASN A 140 6.43 -11.78 -4.93
C ASN A 140 6.41 -11.14 -3.55
N ILE A 141 7.15 -11.68 -2.61
CA ILE A 141 7.19 -11.21 -1.23
C ILE A 141 8.56 -10.66 -0.88
N GLY A 142 8.57 -9.60 -0.08
CA GLY A 142 9.81 -9.03 0.44
C GLY A 142 10.52 -9.95 1.44
N SER A 143 11.82 -9.78 1.59
CA SER A 143 12.64 -10.63 2.46
C SER A 143 12.21 -10.62 3.93
N ASN A 144 11.78 -9.45 4.45
CA ASN A 144 11.29 -9.34 5.81
C ASN A 144 9.90 -9.98 5.96
N VAL A 145 9.06 -9.91 4.93
CA VAL A 145 7.74 -10.55 4.88
C VAL A 145 7.89 -12.06 4.94
N ALA A 146 8.78 -12.64 4.10
CA ALA A 146 9.07 -14.06 4.09
C ALA A 146 9.45 -14.58 5.49
N LYS A 147 10.34 -13.85 6.18
CA LYS A 147 10.80 -14.21 7.53
C LYS A 147 9.71 -14.02 8.58
N LYS A 148 9.01 -12.86 8.57
CA LYS A 148 8.00 -12.52 9.58
C LYS A 148 6.79 -13.46 9.54
N LEU A 149 6.34 -13.82 8.34
CA LEU A 149 5.14 -14.62 8.12
C LEU A 149 5.44 -16.09 7.85
N ASN A 150 6.72 -16.48 7.83
CA ASN A 150 7.19 -17.83 7.50
C ASN A 150 6.65 -18.34 6.16
N LEU A 151 6.67 -17.44 5.14
CA LEU A 151 6.24 -17.74 3.78
C LEU A 151 7.45 -18.07 2.89
N GLN A 152 7.26 -19.03 2.00
CA GLN A 152 8.26 -19.46 1.02
C GLN A 152 7.63 -19.63 -0.36
N VAL A 153 8.43 -19.82 -1.38
CA VAL A 153 7.94 -20.13 -2.74
C VAL A 153 7.02 -21.36 -2.68
N GLY A 154 5.84 -21.23 -3.26
CA GLY A 154 4.77 -22.23 -3.24
C GLY A 154 3.77 -22.07 -2.10
N SER A 155 4.02 -21.21 -1.09
CA SER A 155 3.03 -20.91 -0.05
C SER A 155 1.79 -20.23 -0.65
N GLU A 156 0.62 -20.54 -0.08
CA GLU A 156 -0.64 -19.88 -0.44
C GLU A 156 -1.16 -19.09 0.75
N PHE A 157 -1.82 -17.96 0.47
CA PHE A 157 -2.48 -17.15 1.49
C PHE A 157 -3.70 -16.42 0.91
N ILE A 158 -4.60 -16.00 1.78
CA ILE A 158 -5.80 -15.24 1.42
C ILE A 158 -5.58 -13.80 1.90
N GLY A 159 -5.69 -12.84 0.99
CA GLY A 159 -5.68 -11.42 1.31
C GLY A 159 -7.04 -10.95 1.81
N GLY A 160 -7.05 -9.79 2.45
CA GLY A 160 -8.29 -9.16 2.88
C GLY A 160 -8.19 -7.64 2.84
N HIS A 161 -9.33 -6.97 2.91
CA HIS A 161 -9.39 -5.52 2.87
C HIS A 161 -8.92 -4.88 4.19
N GLY A 162 -8.14 -3.81 4.08
CA GLY A 162 -7.67 -3.03 5.20
C GLY A 162 -6.37 -3.55 5.81
N MET A 163 -5.95 -2.90 6.90
CA MET A 163 -4.70 -3.19 7.63
C MET A 163 -4.96 -3.77 9.03
N GLU A 164 -6.19 -4.09 9.36
CA GLU A 164 -6.59 -4.63 10.66
C GLU A 164 -6.48 -6.16 10.69
N ASP A 165 -6.29 -6.73 11.89
CA ASP A 165 -6.13 -8.18 12.06
C ASP A 165 -7.48 -8.92 11.89
N GLU A 166 -8.62 -8.24 12.13
CA GLU A 166 -9.94 -8.75 11.85
C GLU A 166 -10.39 -8.26 10.46
N VAL A 167 -10.09 -9.05 9.47
CA VAL A 167 -10.57 -8.80 8.11
C VAL A 167 -12.05 -9.16 8.08
N LEU A 168 -12.91 -8.13 8.04
CA LEU A 168 -14.38 -8.28 7.99
C LEU A 168 -14.87 -8.96 6.70
N HIS A 169 -14.05 -8.99 5.66
CA HIS A 169 -14.35 -9.65 4.40
C HIS A 169 -13.12 -10.40 3.88
N HIS A 170 -13.15 -11.72 3.99
CA HIS A 170 -12.21 -12.61 3.31
C HIS A 170 -12.69 -12.86 1.89
N HIS A 171 -11.78 -12.77 0.94
CA HIS A 171 -12.00 -13.27 -0.43
C HIS A 171 -11.71 -14.76 -0.46
N ASP A 172 -12.55 -15.57 0.16
CA ASP A 172 -12.33 -17.03 0.31
C ASP A 172 -12.12 -17.76 -1.03
N ASP A 173 -12.58 -17.14 -2.12
CA ASP A 173 -12.48 -17.69 -3.47
C ASP A 173 -11.12 -17.42 -4.15
N PHE A 174 -10.32 -16.47 -3.64
CA PHE A 174 -9.08 -16.06 -4.28
C PHE A 174 -7.85 -16.24 -3.39
N LYS A 175 -7.03 -17.22 -3.73
CA LYS A 175 -5.78 -17.48 -3.03
C LYS A 175 -4.60 -16.93 -3.80
N TYR A 176 -3.78 -16.14 -3.15
CA TYR A 176 -2.49 -15.74 -3.66
C TYR A 176 -1.49 -16.89 -3.54
N LYS A 177 -0.65 -17.06 -4.56
CA LYS A 177 0.46 -18.02 -4.56
C LYS A 177 1.79 -17.28 -4.58
N VAL A 178 2.65 -17.55 -3.61
CA VAL A 178 4.01 -17.02 -3.60
C VAL A 178 4.83 -17.72 -4.68
N VAL A 179 5.27 -16.98 -5.69
CA VAL A 179 6.11 -17.48 -6.79
C VAL A 179 7.57 -17.05 -6.67
N GLY A 180 7.85 -16.05 -5.84
CA GLY A 180 9.22 -15.62 -5.59
C GLY A 180 9.38 -14.81 -4.32
N VAL A 181 10.57 -14.89 -3.75
CA VAL A 181 11.04 -14.11 -2.61
C VAL A 181 12.11 -13.15 -3.08
N LEU A 182 11.96 -11.86 -2.73
CA LEU A 182 12.91 -10.82 -3.09
C LEU A 182 14.11 -10.82 -2.14
N GLN A 183 15.27 -10.53 -2.69
CA GLN A 183 16.49 -10.31 -1.93
C GLN A 183 16.38 -9.03 -1.09
N LYS A 184 16.88 -9.08 0.13
CA LYS A 184 16.91 -7.90 1.01
C LYS A 184 17.77 -6.80 0.40
N ASN A 185 17.19 -5.60 0.25
CA ASN A 185 17.88 -4.45 -0.34
C ASN A 185 17.74 -3.14 0.47
N GLY A 186 17.02 -3.17 1.59
CA GLY A 186 16.81 -1.98 2.44
C GLY A 186 15.81 -0.98 1.89
N SER A 187 15.00 -1.35 0.90
CA SER A 187 13.92 -0.52 0.37
C SER A 187 12.54 -0.95 0.89
N VAL A 188 11.50 -0.28 0.42
CA VAL A 188 10.11 -0.63 0.73
C VAL A 188 9.76 -2.06 0.31
N LEU A 189 10.43 -2.60 -0.71
CA LEU A 189 10.21 -3.95 -1.21
C LEU A 189 10.37 -5.02 -0.13
N ASP A 190 11.26 -4.78 0.83
CA ASP A 190 11.52 -5.75 1.91
C ASP A 190 10.30 -6.05 2.77
N ASN A 191 9.32 -5.12 2.83
CA ASN A 191 8.22 -5.14 3.79
C ASN A 191 6.82 -5.25 3.15
N ILE A 192 6.73 -5.50 1.85
CA ILE A 192 5.45 -5.57 1.11
C ILE A 192 5.32 -6.88 0.33
N ILE A 193 4.09 -7.15 -0.08
CA ILE A 193 3.72 -8.22 -1.01
C ILE A 193 3.37 -7.54 -2.33
N LEU A 194 3.91 -8.05 -3.43
CA LEU A 194 3.70 -7.53 -4.78
C LEU A 194 2.93 -8.54 -5.62
N THR A 195 1.98 -8.06 -6.40
CA THR A 195 1.16 -8.85 -7.31
C THR A 195 0.91 -8.07 -8.60
N PRO A 196 0.57 -8.74 -9.72
CA PRO A 196 0.10 -8.01 -10.91
C PRO A 196 -1.09 -7.11 -10.59
N ILE A 197 -1.16 -5.93 -11.19
CA ILE A 197 -2.27 -4.99 -10.97
C ILE A 197 -3.62 -5.60 -11.33
N GLU A 198 -3.65 -6.50 -12.29
CA GLU A 198 -4.83 -7.24 -12.74
C GLU A 198 -5.44 -8.09 -11.62
N THR A 199 -4.62 -8.57 -10.67
CA THR A 199 -5.11 -9.30 -9.49
C THR A 199 -6.09 -8.47 -8.69
N VAL A 200 -5.76 -7.21 -8.45
CA VAL A 200 -6.61 -6.29 -7.68
C VAL A 200 -7.96 -6.09 -8.38
N TRP A 201 -7.95 -5.96 -9.71
CA TRP A 201 -9.20 -5.82 -10.46
C TRP A 201 -10.07 -7.07 -10.42
N ILE A 202 -9.47 -8.26 -10.53
CA ILE A 202 -10.22 -9.52 -10.46
C ILE A 202 -10.89 -9.66 -9.09
N MET A 203 -10.17 -9.33 -8.02
CA MET A 203 -10.70 -9.43 -6.66
C MET A 203 -11.83 -8.44 -6.38
N HIS A 204 -11.79 -7.26 -6.99
CA HIS A 204 -12.82 -6.23 -6.80
C HIS A 204 -13.95 -6.26 -7.83
N ALA A 205 -13.81 -7.00 -8.94
CA ALA A 205 -14.86 -7.10 -9.97
C ALA A 205 -16.12 -7.83 -9.48
N GLY A 206 -16.01 -8.68 -8.46
CA GLY A 206 -17.13 -9.40 -7.86
C GLY A 206 -17.98 -8.58 -6.88
N HIS A 207 -17.56 -7.38 -6.47
CA HIS A 207 -18.25 -6.55 -5.48
C HIS A 207 -18.96 -5.31 -6.02
N ASN A 208 -18.90 -5.08 -7.33
CA ASN A 208 -19.51 -3.90 -7.94
C ASN A 208 -20.81 -4.24 -8.69
N GLU A 209 -21.89 -4.43 -7.98
CA GLU A 209 -23.22 -4.25 -8.58
C GLU A 209 -23.60 -2.78 -8.76
N ASP A 210 -22.84 -1.82 -8.19
CA ASP A 210 -23.18 -0.39 -8.19
C ASP A 210 -22.07 0.59 -8.66
N SER A 211 -20.99 0.15 -9.29
CA SER A 211 -20.02 1.07 -9.88
C SER A 211 -19.69 0.69 -11.31
N GLU A 212 -20.15 1.53 -12.23
CA GLU A 212 -19.95 1.54 -13.67
C GLU A 212 -18.46 1.61 -14.06
N TYR A 213 -17.75 0.46 -13.96
CA TYR A 213 -16.45 0.28 -14.60
C TYR A 213 -16.64 -0.39 -15.95
N THR A 214 -16.95 0.41 -16.96
CA THR A 214 -16.97 -0.03 -18.36
C THR A 214 -15.55 -0.38 -18.79
N ILE A 215 -15.16 -1.63 -18.64
CA ILE A 215 -14.01 -2.19 -19.34
C ILE A 215 -14.42 -2.31 -20.79
N GLY A 216 -13.83 -1.47 -21.65
CA GLY A 216 -14.03 -1.51 -23.10
C GLY A 216 -13.52 -2.82 -23.73
N HIS A 217 -14.31 -3.87 -23.63
CA HIS A 217 -14.23 -5.04 -24.49
C HIS A 217 -15.55 -5.15 -25.25
N SER A 218 -15.48 -4.76 -26.54
CA SER A 218 -16.50 -4.98 -27.56
C SER A 218 -16.98 -6.44 -27.55
N LYS A 219 -18.12 -6.71 -26.89
CA LYS A 219 -18.92 -7.89 -27.18
C LYS A 219 -19.89 -7.52 -28.29
N LYS A 220 -19.63 -8.03 -29.50
CA LYS A 220 -20.66 -8.15 -30.53
C LYS A 220 -21.83 -8.98 -29.98
N THR A 221 -22.88 -8.33 -29.55
CA THR A 221 -24.16 -8.99 -29.26
C THR A 221 -24.95 -9.05 -30.53
N LYS A 222 -25.23 -10.26 -31.01
CA LYS A 222 -26.25 -10.55 -32.04
C LYS A 222 -27.60 -10.13 -31.50
N ALA A 223 -28.25 -9.25 -32.25
CA ALA A 223 -29.66 -8.94 -32.08
C ALA A 223 -30.48 -10.21 -32.28
N LYS A 224 -31.33 -10.52 -31.33
CA LYS A 224 -32.48 -11.43 -31.48
C LYS A 224 -33.70 -10.58 -31.27
N GLU A 225 -34.39 -10.31 -32.39
CA GLU A 225 -35.73 -9.81 -32.40
C GLU A 225 -36.68 -10.88 -31.81
N GLU A 226 -37.43 -10.52 -30.80
CA GLU A 226 -38.71 -11.15 -30.53
C GLU A 226 -39.66 -10.06 -30.03
N GLY A 227 -40.65 -9.77 -30.88
CA GLY A 227 -41.77 -8.89 -30.59
C GLY A 227 -42.73 -9.49 -29.56
N HIS A 228 -43.29 -8.64 -28.77
CA HIS A 228 -44.57 -8.90 -28.17
C HIS A 228 -45.44 -7.63 -28.11
N LEU A 229 -46.63 -7.83 -28.65
CA LEU A 229 -47.75 -6.92 -28.85
C LEU A 229 -48.37 -6.42 -27.54
N HIS A 230 -48.86 -5.17 -27.66
CA HIS A 230 -50.05 -4.55 -27.06
C HIS A 230 -50.80 -5.27 -25.93
N ASN A 231 -51.10 -4.51 -24.90
CA ASN A 231 -52.50 -4.30 -24.49
C ASN A 231 -52.65 -2.99 -23.71
N ASP A 232 -53.50 -2.12 -24.31
CA ASP A 232 -54.11 -0.96 -23.70
C ASP A 232 -55.10 -1.41 -22.59
N HIS A 233 -55.10 -0.71 -21.47
CA HIS A 233 -56.29 -0.52 -20.65
C HIS A 233 -56.23 0.90 -20.04
N GLU A 234 -57.08 1.74 -20.62
CA GLU A 234 -57.69 2.89 -19.96
C GLU A 234 -58.50 2.41 -18.75
N ASP A 235 -58.40 3.14 -17.67
CA ASP A 235 -59.57 3.55 -16.89
C ASP A 235 -59.22 4.66 -15.88
N SER A 236 -59.95 5.65 -16.02
CA SER A 236 -60.45 6.87 -15.47
C SER A 236 -60.74 6.91 -13.95
N HIS A 237 -60.73 8.15 -13.47
CA HIS A 237 -61.41 8.75 -12.29
C HIS A 237 -60.77 8.53 -10.91
N ASN A 238 -60.45 9.57 -10.16
CA ASN A 238 -61.34 10.54 -9.53
C ASN A 238 -60.60 11.65 -8.79
N HIS A 239 -61.15 12.84 -8.90
CA HIS A 239 -60.92 14.03 -8.08
C HIS A 239 -61.15 13.76 -6.58
N HIS A 240 -60.34 14.37 -5.73
CA HIS A 240 -60.78 14.99 -4.49
C HIS A 240 -59.88 16.15 -4.08
N ASP A 241 -60.46 17.37 -4.22
CA ASP A 241 -60.11 18.58 -3.50
C ASP A 241 -60.23 18.36 -1.99
N HIS A 242 -59.33 18.90 -1.19
CA HIS A 242 -59.64 19.54 0.08
C HIS A 242 -58.51 20.46 0.57
N LYS A 243 -58.77 21.76 0.39
CA LYS A 243 -58.82 22.85 1.41
C LYS A 243 -57.58 23.08 2.29
N VAL A 244 -57.11 24.25 2.03
CA VAL A 244 -56.39 25.25 2.86
C VAL A 244 -56.93 25.31 4.30
N HIS A 245 -56.01 25.38 5.27
CA HIS A 245 -56.21 26.09 6.52
C HIS A 245 -54.90 26.81 6.94
N ASN A 246 -54.95 28.12 6.83
CA ASN A 246 -54.14 29.07 7.57
C ASN A 246 -54.52 29.04 9.05
N HIS A 247 -53.56 29.09 9.97
CA HIS A 247 -53.67 29.89 11.20
C HIS A 247 -52.29 30.13 11.85
N LYS A 248 -51.99 31.43 11.92
CA LYS A 248 -51.21 32.20 12.90
C LYS A 248 -49.76 31.85 13.14
#